data_d819b6ae431cace5820cf213d771de0a
#
_entry.id   d819b6ae431cace5820cf213d771de0a
#
_cell.length_a   1.000
_cell.length_b   1.000
_cell.length_c   1.000
_cell.angle_alpha   90.00
_cell.angle_beta   90.00
_cell.angle_gamma   90.00
#
_symmetry.space_group_name_H-M   'P 1'
#
loop_
_entity.id
_entity.type
_entity.pdbx_description
1 polymer ?
#
loop_
_entity_poly.entity_id
_entity_poly.type
_entity_poly.pdbx_seq_one_letter_code
_entity_poly.pdbx_strand_id
1 'polypeptide(L)'
;DDYEQLTPYIYYAGCADEDVVQMSRKMAEQADVPYMVKSNVASGGSYNYAAACGIPSVLIERGQMGGWSPEEVHSTRKDVRNILCALGVYDGMRSYSNYYPMEIEDVRYQSASVSGLCYAAKKPGDIIKVGEYLGCVKDYEGNILETSLSDLNGVVLYQAGSLQVIKDGPMIAYGSFSRRKDERKEKITNYWAKRSDSFMEQRRAELHSDMADKWLKEIGTFLPDGKLRILDVGCGAGFFSIL
;
A
#
# COMPACT_ATOMS: atom_id res chain seq x y z
N ASP A 1 -2.54 9.52 -15.70
CA ASP A 1 -3.41 8.83 -16.63
C ASP A 1 -4.42 9.77 -17.26
N ASP A 2 -4.76 9.58 -18.54
CA ASP A 2 -5.52 10.57 -19.32
C ASP A 2 -7.01 10.58 -18.97
N TYR A 3 -7.59 9.44 -18.61
CA TYR A 3 -9.03 9.30 -18.41
C TYR A 3 -9.42 8.34 -17.28
N GLU A 4 -8.46 7.87 -16.52
CA GLU A 4 -8.70 6.99 -15.38
C GLU A 4 -8.66 7.77 -14.07
N GLN A 5 -9.55 7.39 -13.15
CA GLN A 5 -9.43 7.70 -11.73
C GLN A 5 -8.63 6.58 -11.08
N LEU A 6 -7.66 6.90 -10.23
CA LEU A 6 -6.83 5.91 -9.57
C LEU A 6 -6.56 6.26 -8.11
N THR A 7 -6.29 5.25 -7.29
CA THR A 7 -5.56 5.43 -6.04
C THR A 7 -4.07 5.34 -6.35
N PRO A 8 -3.18 6.15 -5.74
CA PRO A 8 -1.76 6.06 -6.03
C PRO A 8 -1.20 4.66 -5.76
N TYR A 9 -0.42 4.12 -6.69
CA TYR A 9 0.26 2.84 -6.53
C TYR A 9 1.53 2.79 -7.38
N ILE A 10 2.34 1.74 -7.20
CA ILE A 10 3.58 1.54 -7.94
C ILE A 10 3.64 0.13 -8.50
N TYR A 11 3.97 0.00 -9.78
CA TYR A 11 4.32 -1.29 -10.37
C TYR A 11 5.80 -1.59 -10.16
N TYR A 12 6.11 -2.85 -9.92
CA TYR A 12 7.47 -3.38 -10.09
C TYR A 12 7.46 -4.57 -11.05
N ALA A 13 8.53 -4.70 -11.82
CA ALA A 13 8.64 -5.78 -12.81
C ALA A 13 8.75 -7.14 -12.11
N GLY A 14 7.90 -8.08 -12.50
CA GLY A 14 7.84 -9.43 -11.96
C GLY A 14 8.29 -10.54 -12.94
N CYS A 15 8.50 -10.18 -14.21
CA CYS A 15 8.95 -11.09 -15.27
C CYS A 15 10.39 -10.76 -15.68
N ALA A 16 11.37 -11.09 -14.84
CA ALA A 16 12.78 -10.92 -15.09
C ALA A 16 13.56 -11.93 -14.22
N ASP A 17 14.89 -11.90 -14.28
CA ASP A 17 15.72 -12.68 -13.38
C ASP A 17 15.46 -12.30 -11.92
N GLU A 18 15.57 -13.26 -11.01
CA GLU A 18 15.16 -13.08 -9.61
C GLU A 18 15.81 -11.87 -8.93
N ASP A 19 17.10 -11.62 -9.17
CA ASP A 19 17.83 -10.48 -8.61
C ASP A 19 17.26 -9.15 -9.08
N VAL A 20 16.84 -9.06 -10.34
CA VAL A 20 16.19 -7.88 -10.94
C VAL A 20 14.80 -7.66 -10.33
N VAL A 21 14.02 -8.74 -10.19
CA VAL A 21 12.70 -8.71 -9.54
C VAL A 21 12.81 -8.25 -8.09
N GLN A 22 13.74 -8.81 -7.32
CA GLN A 22 13.94 -8.45 -5.91
C GLN A 22 14.40 -7.00 -5.75
N MET A 23 15.26 -6.51 -6.63
CA MET A 23 15.69 -5.12 -6.59
C MET A 23 14.56 -4.18 -6.99
N SER A 24 13.79 -4.48 -8.03
CA SER A 24 12.60 -3.71 -8.44
C SER A 24 11.56 -3.65 -7.32
N ARG A 25 11.35 -4.76 -6.63
CA ARG A 25 10.47 -4.83 -5.46
C ARG A 25 10.96 -3.94 -4.30
N LYS A 26 12.28 -3.98 -4.00
CA LYS A 26 12.89 -3.09 -2.98
C LYS A 26 12.73 -1.62 -3.33
N MET A 27 12.82 -1.27 -4.61
CA MET A 27 12.54 0.09 -5.10
C MET A 27 11.08 0.48 -4.85
N ALA A 28 10.13 -0.40 -5.18
CA ALA A 28 8.70 -0.15 -4.97
C ALA A 28 8.35 0.03 -3.48
N GLU A 29 9.01 -0.69 -2.58
CA GLU A 29 8.82 -0.54 -1.12
C GLU A 29 9.20 0.84 -0.57
N GLN A 30 9.91 1.67 -1.36
CA GLN A 30 10.34 3.02 -0.94
C GLN A 30 9.32 4.12 -1.30
N ALA A 31 8.35 3.81 -2.14
CA ALA A 31 7.33 4.78 -2.54
C ALA A 31 6.31 5.02 -1.42
N ASP A 32 5.85 6.27 -1.29
CA ASP A 32 4.81 6.65 -0.34
C ASP A 32 3.41 6.46 -0.96
N VAL A 33 3.09 5.23 -1.30
CA VAL A 33 1.82 4.81 -1.91
C VAL A 33 1.20 3.66 -1.12
N PRO A 34 -0.14 3.51 -1.11
CA PRO A 34 -0.80 2.44 -0.37
C PRO A 34 -0.55 1.05 -0.95
N TYR A 35 -0.31 0.93 -2.27
CA TYR A 35 -0.20 -0.36 -2.94
C TYR A 35 1.02 -0.44 -3.84
N MET A 36 1.62 -1.62 -3.91
CA MET A 36 2.60 -2.01 -4.92
C MET A 36 2.11 -3.24 -5.68
N VAL A 37 2.23 -3.23 -6.99
CA VAL A 37 1.68 -4.24 -7.88
C VAL A 37 2.80 -4.98 -8.57
N LYS A 38 2.82 -6.31 -8.44
CA LYS A 38 3.72 -7.15 -9.21
C LYS A 38 3.21 -7.25 -10.65
N SER A 39 3.98 -6.73 -11.61
CA SER A 39 3.66 -6.88 -13.02
C SER A 39 4.13 -8.23 -13.53
N ASN A 40 3.19 -9.03 -14.02
CA ASN A 40 3.48 -10.36 -14.57
C ASN A 40 3.52 -10.37 -16.11
N VAL A 41 3.71 -9.20 -16.74
CA VAL A 41 3.88 -9.08 -18.19
C VAL A 41 5.32 -8.70 -18.51
N ALA A 42 5.90 -9.35 -19.53
CA ALA A 42 7.27 -9.11 -19.97
C ALA A 42 7.39 -7.98 -21.00
N SER A 43 6.28 -7.46 -21.50
CA SER A 43 6.24 -6.44 -22.56
C SER A 43 5.10 -5.44 -22.29
N GLY A 44 5.09 -4.36 -23.05
CA GLY A 44 4.00 -3.36 -23.01
C GLY A 44 4.30 -2.11 -22.19
N GLY A 45 5.41 -2.07 -21.46
CA GLY A 45 5.85 -0.88 -20.72
C GLY A 45 7.36 -0.77 -20.69
N SER A 46 7.90 0.45 -20.66
CA SER A 46 9.35 0.69 -20.62
C SER A 46 10.02 0.06 -19.41
N TYR A 47 9.35 0.05 -18.26
CA TYR A 47 9.88 -0.58 -17.04
C TYR A 47 9.98 -2.11 -17.17
N ASN A 48 8.98 -2.77 -17.77
CA ASN A 48 9.02 -4.21 -18.03
C ASN A 48 10.15 -4.57 -19.01
N TYR A 49 10.30 -3.76 -20.08
CA TYR A 49 11.38 -3.94 -21.04
C TYR A 49 12.76 -3.75 -20.40
N ALA A 50 12.94 -2.72 -19.57
CA ALA A 50 14.18 -2.49 -18.84
C ALA A 50 14.52 -3.70 -17.95
N ALA A 51 13.54 -4.24 -17.23
CA ALA A 51 13.73 -5.42 -16.40
C ALA A 51 14.10 -6.67 -17.21
N ALA A 52 13.47 -6.88 -18.36
CA ALA A 52 13.84 -7.95 -19.29
C ALA A 52 15.29 -7.83 -19.83
N CYS A 53 15.84 -6.60 -19.84
CA CYS A 53 17.24 -6.33 -20.15
C CYS A 53 18.16 -6.36 -18.90
N GLY A 54 17.70 -6.86 -17.76
CA GLY A 54 18.50 -6.97 -16.54
C GLY A 54 18.58 -5.68 -15.71
N ILE A 55 17.74 -4.67 -15.98
CA ILE A 55 17.75 -3.39 -15.30
C ILE A 55 16.56 -3.30 -14.33
N PRO A 56 16.77 -3.29 -12.99
CA PRO A 56 15.71 -3.12 -12.01
C PRO A 56 14.90 -1.84 -12.25
N SER A 57 13.58 -1.96 -12.24
CA SER A 57 12.72 -0.87 -12.70
C SER A 57 11.33 -0.89 -12.07
N VAL A 58 10.74 0.28 -11.96
CA VAL A 58 9.40 0.51 -11.41
C VAL A 58 8.63 1.51 -12.26
N LEU A 59 7.30 1.52 -12.13
CA LEU A 59 6.42 2.51 -12.72
C LEU A 59 5.54 3.09 -11.60
N ILE A 60 5.62 4.40 -11.37
CA ILE A 60 4.83 5.11 -10.37
C ILE A 60 3.56 5.63 -11.04
N GLU A 61 2.41 5.20 -10.54
CA GLU A 61 1.10 5.65 -10.98
C GLU A 61 0.57 6.70 -10.00
N ARG A 62 0.55 7.96 -10.46
CA ARG A 62 0.00 9.12 -9.75
C ARG A 62 -0.62 10.09 -10.75
N GLY A 63 -1.49 10.95 -10.25
CA GLY A 63 -2.32 11.81 -11.10
C GLY A 63 -3.47 11.03 -11.73
N GLN A 64 -4.50 11.73 -12.12
CA GLN A 64 -5.71 11.12 -12.68
C GLN A 64 -6.41 12.10 -13.61
N MET A 65 -7.19 11.58 -14.57
CA MET A 65 -8.01 12.38 -15.47
C MET A 65 -7.22 13.44 -16.27
N GLY A 66 -5.97 13.13 -16.66
CA GLY A 66 -5.08 14.06 -17.36
C GLY A 66 -4.66 15.28 -16.55
N GLY A 67 -5.03 15.32 -15.26
CA GLY A 67 -4.73 16.42 -14.36
C GLY A 67 -3.42 16.24 -13.59
N TRP A 68 -3.01 17.33 -12.93
CA TRP A 68 -1.88 17.33 -12.00
C TRP A 68 -2.13 18.32 -10.88
N SER A 69 -1.44 18.15 -9.75
CA SER A 69 -1.43 19.13 -8.65
C SER A 69 0.00 19.30 -8.12
N PRO A 70 0.30 20.43 -7.44
CA PRO A 70 1.58 20.60 -6.74
C PRO A 70 1.87 19.49 -5.73
N GLU A 71 0.84 18.97 -5.07
CA GLU A 71 0.92 17.87 -4.08
C GLU A 71 1.34 16.57 -4.75
N GLU A 72 0.77 16.24 -5.91
CA GLU A 72 1.15 15.04 -6.67
C GLU A 72 2.57 15.12 -7.21
N VAL A 73 2.98 16.29 -7.70
CA VAL A 73 4.37 16.55 -8.13
C VAL A 73 5.32 16.40 -6.94
N HIS A 74 4.97 16.96 -5.78
CA HIS A 74 5.78 16.82 -4.56
C HIS A 74 5.89 15.36 -4.13
N SER A 75 4.78 14.62 -4.12
CA SER A 75 4.72 13.21 -3.74
C SER A 75 5.54 12.33 -4.69
N THR A 76 5.43 12.55 -6.00
CA THR A 76 6.23 11.83 -7.00
C THR A 76 7.74 12.08 -6.82
N ARG A 77 8.13 13.36 -6.59
CA ARG A 77 9.53 13.71 -6.31
C ARG A 77 10.05 13.04 -5.03
N LYS A 78 9.21 12.95 -4.00
CA LYS A 78 9.52 12.25 -2.76
C LYS A 78 9.73 10.76 -3.00
N ASP A 79 8.86 10.10 -3.77
CA ASP A 79 9.01 8.69 -4.12
C ASP A 79 10.31 8.42 -4.85
N VAL A 80 10.60 9.18 -5.91
CA VAL A 80 11.85 9.07 -6.68
C VAL A 80 13.07 9.29 -5.78
N ARG A 81 13.06 10.31 -4.93
CA ARG A 81 14.14 10.59 -3.99
C ARG A 81 14.37 9.45 -3.01
N ASN A 82 13.30 8.89 -2.43
CA ASN A 82 13.40 7.77 -1.50
C ASN A 82 13.99 6.53 -2.17
N ILE A 83 13.58 6.25 -3.41
CA ILE A 83 14.15 5.16 -4.22
C ILE A 83 15.65 5.38 -4.47
N LEU A 84 16.04 6.56 -4.92
CA LEU A 84 17.46 6.90 -5.20
C LEU A 84 18.32 6.84 -3.94
N CYS A 85 17.80 7.30 -2.80
CA CYS A 85 18.49 7.15 -1.51
C CYS A 85 18.68 5.67 -1.12
N ALA A 86 17.64 4.84 -1.32
CA ALA A 86 17.68 3.42 -0.98
C ALA A 86 18.65 2.62 -1.86
N LEU A 87 18.85 3.08 -3.09
CA LEU A 87 19.82 2.51 -4.04
C LEU A 87 21.25 3.04 -3.82
N GLY A 88 21.47 4.00 -2.92
CA GLY A 88 22.76 4.65 -2.72
C GLY A 88 23.19 5.55 -3.88
N VAL A 89 22.28 5.91 -4.78
CA VAL A 89 22.55 6.81 -5.93
C VAL A 89 22.48 8.27 -5.51
N TYR A 90 21.67 8.58 -4.51
CA TYR A 90 21.54 9.92 -3.95
C TYR A 90 21.96 9.93 -2.47
N ASP A 91 22.96 10.73 -2.15
CA ASP A 91 23.43 10.92 -0.77
C ASP A 91 22.56 11.94 -0.05
N GLY A 92 21.52 11.44 0.62
CA GLY A 92 20.59 12.25 1.37
C GLY A 92 19.70 11.41 2.28
N MET A 93 18.94 12.07 3.13
CA MET A 93 17.99 11.40 4.01
C MET A 93 16.70 11.06 3.24
N ARG A 94 16.21 9.84 3.46
CA ARG A 94 14.86 9.45 3.01
C ARG A 94 13.82 10.26 3.74
N SER A 95 12.80 10.70 3.01
CA SER A 95 11.65 11.34 3.60
C SER A 95 10.75 10.29 4.28
N TYR A 96 10.08 10.69 5.34
CA TYR A 96 9.08 9.85 6.01
C TYR A 96 7.97 9.45 5.03
N SER A 97 7.56 8.19 5.06
CA SER A 97 6.44 7.67 4.28
C SER A 97 5.21 7.49 5.17
N ASN A 98 4.04 7.92 4.66
CA ASN A 98 2.76 7.72 5.33
C ASN A 98 2.23 6.29 5.14
N TYR A 99 2.68 5.63 4.07
CA TYR A 99 2.27 4.28 3.70
C TYR A 99 3.44 3.30 3.75
N TYR A 100 3.11 2.07 4.01
CA TYR A 100 3.93 0.91 3.73
C TYR A 100 3.19 0.12 2.65
N PRO A 101 3.66 0.14 1.38
CA PRO A 101 2.90 -0.40 0.26
C PRO A 101 2.47 -1.84 0.48
N MET A 102 1.16 -2.09 0.34
CA MET A 102 0.63 -3.45 0.36
C MET A 102 0.81 -4.08 -1.01
N GLU A 103 1.38 -5.29 -1.04
CA GLU A 103 1.65 -6.00 -2.28
C GLU A 103 0.37 -6.61 -2.87
N ILE A 104 0.15 -6.35 -4.15
CA ILE A 104 -0.94 -6.89 -4.97
C ILE A 104 -0.31 -7.84 -5.98
N GLU A 105 -0.75 -9.10 -6.01
CA GLU A 105 -0.16 -10.13 -6.87
C GLU A 105 -1.04 -10.52 -8.06
N ASP A 106 -2.34 -10.55 -7.87
CA ASP A 106 -3.29 -11.07 -8.84
C ASP A 106 -4.24 -9.94 -9.26
N VAL A 107 -3.98 -9.36 -10.43
CA VAL A 107 -4.72 -8.19 -10.93
C VAL A 107 -5.65 -8.59 -12.07
N ARG A 108 -6.86 -8.07 -12.07
CA ARG A 108 -7.84 -8.12 -13.14
C ARG A 108 -7.92 -6.76 -13.81
N TYR A 109 -7.74 -6.75 -15.11
CA TYR A 109 -7.94 -5.61 -15.99
C TYR A 109 -9.19 -5.87 -16.81
N GLN A 110 -10.32 -5.29 -16.40
CA GLN A 110 -11.57 -5.44 -17.15
C GLN A 110 -11.73 -4.34 -18.18
N SER A 111 -11.94 -4.73 -19.42
CA SER A 111 -12.33 -3.86 -20.52
C SER A 111 -13.83 -4.01 -20.78
N ALA A 112 -14.46 -2.98 -21.31
CA ALA A 112 -15.86 -3.02 -21.70
C ALA A 112 -16.06 -3.97 -22.88
N SER A 113 -17.03 -4.89 -22.80
CA SER A 113 -17.37 -5.78 -23.91
C SER A 113 -18.24 -5.09 -24.97
N VAL A 114 -18.85 -3.96 -24.62
CA VAL A 114 -19.71 -3.12 -25.47
C VAL A 114 -19.41 -1.64 -25.23
N SER A 115 -19.67 -0.82 -26.24
CA SER A 115 -19.64 0.64 -26.09
C SER A 115 -20.91 1.13 -25.41
N GLY A 116 -20.81 2.14 -24.53
CA GLY A 116 -21.97 2.70 -23.84
C GLY A 116 -21.59 3.67 -22.73
N LEU A 117 -22.47 3.80 -21.75
CA LEU A 117 -22.30 4.65 -20.59
C LEU A 117 -21.94 3.79 -19.38
N CYS A 118 -20.73 3.98 -18.83
CA CYS A 118 -20.22 3.24 -17.67
C CYS A 118 -20.66 3.90 -16.35
N TYR A 119 -21.34 3.13 -15.54
CA TYR A 119 -21.74 3.52 -14.18
C TYR A 119 -20.95 2.70 -13.18
N ALA A 120 -19.84 3.25 -12.72
CA ALA A 120 -19.03 2.63 -11.69
C ALA A 120 -19.74 2.68 -10.31
N ALA A 121 -19.78 1.55 -9.61
CA ALA A 121 -20.32 1.42 -8.26
C ALA A 121 -19.27 1.45 -7.17
N LYS A 122 -18.00 1.44 -7.55
CA LYS A 122 -16.84 1.45 -6.66
C LYS A 122 -15.94 2.62 -6.99
N LYS A 123 -15.03 2.93 -6.07
CA LYS A 123 -13.98 3.95 -6.24
C LYS A 123 -12.60 3.31 -6.10
N PRO A 124 -11.57 3.88 -6.70
CA PRO A 124 -10.20 3.48 -6.43
C PRO A 124 -9.88 3.52 -4.94
N GLY A 125 -9.29 2.43 -4.42
CA GLY A 125 -9.04 2.23 -2.99
C GLY A 125 -10.14 1.46 -2.24
N ASP A 126 -11.33 1.25 -2.81
CA ASP A 126 -12.38 0.45 -2.18
C ASP A 126 -11.96 -1.01 -2.08
N ILE A 127 -12.19 -1.59 -0.91
CA ILE A 127 -12.03 -3.03 -0.67
C ILE A 127 -13.26 -3.76 -1.21
N ILE A 128 -13.01 -4.81 -1.98
CA ILE A 128 -14.05 -5.59 -2.65
C ILE A 128 -13.96 -7.08 -2.31
N LYS A 129 -15.09 -7.76 -2.47
CA LYS A 129 -15.22 -9.21 -2.26
C LYS A 129 -15.68 -9.90 -3.54
N VAL A 130 -15.39 -11.21 -3.65
CA VAL A 130 -15.92 -12.05 -4.73
C VAL A 130 -17.44 -11.89 -4.83
N GLY A 131 -17.94 -11.70 -6.07
CA GLY A 131 -19.35 -11.50 -6.37
C GLY A 131 -19.87 -10.07 -6.12
N GLU A 132 -19.03 -9.18 -5.63
CA GLU A 132 -19.44 -7.79 -5.38
C GLU A 132 -19.63 -7.01 -6.66
N TYR A 133 -20.70 -6.23 -6.72
CA TYR A 133 -21.04 -5.40 -7.88
C TYR A 133 -20.05 -4.24 -8.03
N LEU A 134 -19.41 -4.17 -9.21
CA LEU A 134 -18.42 -3.15 -9.54
C LEU A 134 -19.01 -2.02 -10.39
N GLY A 135 -20.05 -2.30 -11.17
CA GLY A 135 -20.68 -1.33 -12.05
C GLY A 135 -21.37 -1.96 -13.24
N CYS A 136 -21.85 -1.14 -14.16
CA CYS A 136 -22.50 -1.58 -15.39
C CYS A 136 -22.26 -0.62 -16.55
N VAL A 137 -22.42 -1.13 -17.76
CA VAL A 137 -22.53 -0.32 -18.99
C VAL A 137 -23.99 -0.29 -19.43
N LYS A 138 -24.50 0.90 -19.77
CA LYS A 138 -25.86 1.11 -20.24
C LYS A 138 -25.87 1.74 -21.64
N ASP A 139 -26.99 1.55 -22.34
CA ASP A 139 -27.30 2.36 -23.54
C ASP A 139 -27.84 3.75 -23.15
N TYR A 140 -28.18 4.56 -24.17
CA TYR A 140 -28.75 5.90 -23.97
C TYR A 140 -30.19 5.88 -23.45
N GLU A 141 -30.91 4.76 -23.60
CA GLU A 141 -32.27 4.52 -23.09
C GLU A 141 -32.24 4.06 -21.62
N GLY A 142 -31.03 3.72 -21.09
CA GLY A 142 -30.85 3.28 -19.70
C GLY A 142 -30.89 1.77 -19.51
N ASN A 143 -31.01 0.97 -20.59
CA ASN A 143 -30.95 -0.48 -20.50
C ASN A 143 -29.54 -0.94 -20.17
N ILE A 144 -29.42 -1.93 -19.28
CA ILE A 144 -28.12 -2.53 -18.93
C ILE A 144 -27.65 -3.43 -20.07
N LEU A 145 -26.48 -3.11 -20.62
CA LEU A 145 -25.81 -3.89 -21.68
C LEU A 145 -24.78 -4.85 -21.09
N GLU A 146 -24.12 -4.46 -19.99
CA GLU A 146 -23.08 -5.25 -19.33
C GLU A 146 -23.11 -4.98 -17.82
N THR A 147 -22.82 -6.02 -17.04
CA THR A 147 -22.69 -5.94 -15.57
C THR A 147 -21.33 -6.49 -15.17
N SER A 148 -20.59 -5.73 -14.37
CA SER A 148 -19.28 -6.14 -13.83
C SER A 148 -19.42 -6.58 -12.37
N LEU A 149 -18.90 -7.78 -12.08
CA LEU A 149 -18.78 -8.33 -10.73
C LEU A 149 -17.31 -8.67 -10.46
N SER A 150 -16.88 -8.56 -9.21
CA SER A 150 -15.56 -8.99 -8.78
C SER A 150 -15.46 -10.51 -8.73
N ASP A 151 -14.37 -11.07 -9.27
CA ASP A 151 -14.04 -12.51 -9.19
C ASP A 151 -13.04 -12.83 -8.07
N LEU A 152 -12.58 -11.81 -7.32
CA LEU A 152 -11.63 -11.96 -6.22
C LEU A 152 -11.94 -11.03 -5.05
N ASN A 153 -11.32 -11.30 -3.89
CA ASN A 153 -11.26 -10.37 -2.77
C ASN A 153 -10.02 -9.50 -2.92
N GLY A 154 -10.18 -8.18 -2.83
CA GLY A 154 -9.03 -7.29 -3.02
C GLY A 154 -9.38 -5.82 -2.96
N VAL A 155 -8.72 -5.02 -3.77
CA VAL A 155 -8.86 -3.56 -3.82
C VAL A 155 -8.97 -3.07 -5.26
N VAL A 156 -9.77 -2.04 -5.49
CA VAL A 156 -9.86 -1.34 -6.77
C VAL A 156 -8.64 -0.44 -6.91
N LEU A 157 -7.88 -0.59 -7.99
CA LEU A 157 -6.69 0.22 -8.29
C LEU A 157 -7.06 1.46 -9.10
N TYR A 158 -7.78 1.27 -10.18
CA TYR A 158 -8.29 2.36 -11.01
C TYR A 158 -9.64 2.00 -11.67
N GLN A 159 -10.30 3.01 -12.20
CA GLN A 159 -11.52 2.87 -13.01
C GLN A 159 -11.59 3.97 -14.07
N ALA A 160 -12.38 3.74 -15.13
CA ALA A 160 -12.68 4.79 -16.09
C ALA A 160 -13.34 5.98 -15.36
N GLY A 161 -12.76 7.16 -15.52
CA GLY A 161 -13.30 8.40 -14.96
C GLY A 161 -14.34 9.07 -15.87
N SER A 162 -14.40 8.65 -17.14
CA SER A 162 -15.37 9.09 -18.12
C SER A 162 -16.67 8.25 -18.04
N LEU A 163 -17.81 8.91 -18.21
CA LEU A 163 -19.07 8.20 -18.35
C LEU A 163 -19.11 7.34 -19.64
N GLN A 164 -18.45 7.80 -20.71
CA GLN A 164 -18.39 7.07 -21.96
C GLN A 164 -17.30 6.00 -21.90
N VAL A 165 -17.64 4.77 -22.32
CA VAL A 165 -16.68 3.69 -22.59
C VAL A 165 -16.88 3.16 -24.01
N ILE A 166 -15.79 2.77 -24.64
CA ILE A 166 -15.80 2.11 -25.95
C ILE A 166 -15.51 0.62 -25.74
N LYS A 167 -16.02 -0.19 -26.65
CA LYS A 167 -15.70 -1.63 -26.66
C LYS A 167 -14.18 -1.83 -26.65
N ASP A 168 -13.70 -2.78 -25.86
CA ASP A 168 -12.30 -3.12 -25.61
C ASP A 168 -11.49 -2.02 -24.88
N GLY A 169 -12.12 -0.88 -24.54
CA GLY A 169 -11.52 0.16 -23.71
C GLY A 169 -11.47 -0.22 -22.23
N PRO A 170 -10.49 0.29 -21.47
CA PRO A 170 -10.33 -0.02 -20.04
C PRO A 170 -11.54 0.49 -19.23
N MET A 171 -12.00 -0.30 -18.29
CA MET A 171 -13.14 0.03 -17.45
C MET A 171 -12.78 0.07 -15.96
N ILE A 172 -12.17 -0.99 -15.44
CA ILE A 172 -11.76 -1.09 -14.04
C ILE A 172 -10.60 -2.07 -13.89
N ALA A 173 -9.67 -1.75 -13.00
CA ALA A 173 -8.65 -2.69 -12.52
C ALA A 173 -8.76 -2.86 -11.00
N TYR A 174 -8.63 -4.11 -10.56
CA TYR A 174 -8.64 -4.48 -9.15
C TYR A 174 -7.75 -5.70 -8.93
N GLY A 175 -7.24 -5.87 -7.71
CA GLY A 175 -6.32 -6.97 -7.45
C GLY A 175 -6.38 -7.48 -6.02
N SER A 176 -5.94 -8.74 -5.82
CA SER A 176 -5.89 -9.39 -4.53
C SER A 176 -4.58 -9.07 -3.80
N PHE A 177 -4.66 -9.02 -2.46
CA PHE A 177 -3.48 -8.85 -1.64
C PHE A 177 -2.61 -10.11 -1.66
N SER A 178 -1.30 -9.91 -1.74
CA SER A 178 -0.34 -11.02 -1.66
C SER A 178 -0.46 -11.77 -0.32
N ARG A 179 -0.48 -13.10 -0.39
CA ARG A 179 -0.48 -13.98 0.79
C ARG A 179 0.79 -13.83 1.64
N ARG A 180 1.91 -13.36 1.06
CA ARG A 180 3.17 -13.14 1.79
C ARG A 180 3.02 -12.18 2.96
N LYS A 181 2.05 -11.27 2.94
CA LYS A 181 1.80 -10.35 4.05
C LYS A 181 1.12 -11.04 5.22
N ASP A 182 0.23 -11.99 4.97
CA ASP A 182 -0.41 -12.79 6.02
C ASP A 182 0.63 -13.65 6.74
N GLU A 183 1.55 -14.28 6.01
CA GLU A 183 2.67 -15.03 6.59
C GLU A 183 3.61 -14.13 7.43
N ARG A 184 3.89 -12.91 6.99
CA ARG A 184 4.72 -11.96 7.72
C ARG A 184 4.01 -11.47 8.97
N LYS A 185 2.72 -11.16 8.87
CA LYS A 185 1.89 -10.79 10.01
C LYS A 185 1.77 -11.94 11.00
N GLU A 186 1.58 -13.15 10.52
CA GLU A 186 1.56 -14.35 11.33
C GLU A 186 2.92 -14.63 12.00
N LYS A 187 4.03 -14.49 11.29
CA LYS A 187 5.39 -14.59 11.87
C LYS A 187 5.62 -13.54 12.96
N ILE A 188 5.20 -12.29 12.74
CA ILE A 188 5.29 -11.20 13.73
C ILE A 188 4.39 -11.51 14.93
N THR A 189 3.15 -11.93 14.72
CA THR A 189 2.22 -12.30 15.77
C THR A 189 2.76 -13.47 16.59
N ASN A 190 3.26 -14.52 15.93
CA ASN A 190 3.86 -15.68 16.58
C ASN A 190 5.15 -15.34 17.34
N TYR A 191 5.97 -14.43 16.80
CA TYR A 191 7.16 -13.94 17.49
C TYR A 191 6.80 -13.23 18.81
N TRP A 192 5.84 -12.30 18.76
CA TRP A 192 5.39 -11.57 19.94
C TRP A 192 4.63 -12.46 20.92
N ALA A 193 3.79 -13.39 20.45
CA ALA A 193 3.12 -14.36 21.30
C ALA A 193 4.13 -15.21 22.09
N LYS A 194 5.21 -15.68 21.46
CA LYS A 194 6.27 -16.45 22.14
C LYS A 194 7.08 -15.62 23.14
N ARG A 195 7.19 -14.31 22.93
CA ARG A 195 7.94 -13.42 23.84
C ARG A 195 7.10 -12.77 24.91
N SER A 196 5.77 -12.81 24.80
CA SER A 196 4.88 -12.12 25.74
C SER A 196 5.11 -12.57 27.18
N ASP A 197 5.22 -13.87 27.41
CA ASP A 197 5.36 -14.42 28.75
C ASP A 197 6.70 -14.03 29.38
N SER A 198 7.82 -14.21 28.66
CA SER A 198 9.15 -13.82 29.13
C SER A 198 9.26 -12.30 29.32
N PHE A 199 8.62 -11.51 28.49
CA PHE A 199 8.58 -10.06 28.60
C PHE A 199 7.79 -9.63 29.84
N MET A 200 6.64 -10.28 30.11
CA MET A 200 5.84 -10.03 31.32
C MET A 200 6.58 -10.40 32.59
N GLU A 201 7.28 -11.55 32.60
CA GLU A 201 8.12 -11.97 33.73
C GLU A 201 9.25 -10.98 33.99
N GLN A 202 9.95 -10.54 32.94
CA GLN A 202 11.00 -9.54 33.06
C GLN A 202 10.47 -8.21 33.62
N ARG A 203 9.32 -7.73 33.13
CA ARG A 203 8.71 -6.49 33.64
C ARG A 203 8.26 -6.61 35.09
N ARG A 204 7.71 -7.75 35.50
CA ARG A 204 7.38 -8.02 36.90
C ARG A 204 8.64 -8.01 37.78
N ALA A 205 9.72 -8.63 37.34
CA ALA A 205 10.97 -8.63 38.10
C ALA A 205 11.55 -7.20 38.24
N GLU A 206 11.47 -6.38 37.20
CA GLU A 206 11.89 -4.98 37.24
C GLU A 206 11.07 -4.14 38.22
N LEU A 207 9.73 -4.32 38.23
CA LEU A 207 8.83 -3.64 39.18
C LEU A 207 9.11 -3.99 40.66
N HIS A 208 9.64 -5.19 40.92
CA HIS A 208 9.99 -5.64 42.28
C HIS A 208 11.49 -5.42 42.63
N SER A 209 12.19 -4.67 41.80
CA SER A 209 13.60 -4.34 42.01
C SER A 209 13.80 -2.83 42.23
N ASP A 210 15.04 -2.44 42.54
CA ASP A 210 15.44 -1.03 42.66
C ASP A 210 15.35 -0.25 41.31
N MET A 211 15.07 -0.95 40.25
CA MET A 211 14.86 -0.34 38.93
C MET A 211 13.55 0.47 38.89
N ALA A 212 12.52 0.05 39.60
CA ALA A 212 11.26 0.81 39.69
C ALA A 212 11.49 2.21 40.27
N ASP A 213 12.22 2.30 41.39
CA ASP A 213 12.58 3.58 42.02
C ASP A 213 13.46 4.46 41.12
N LYS A 214 14.38 3.86 40.39
CA LYS A 214 15.22 4.59 39.41
C LYS A 214 14.37 5.19 38.30
N TRP A 215 13.43 4.41 37.72
CA TRP A 215 12.52 4.89 36.71
C TRP A 215 11.59 5.98 37.19
N LEU A 216 10.99 5.82 38.39
CA LEU A 216 10.16 6.85 39.01
C LEU A 216 10.92 8.16 39.22
N LYS A 217 12.15 8.09 39.65
CA LYS A 217 13.01 9.26 39.82
C LYS A 217 13.33 9.94 38.49
N GLU A 218 13.66 9.16 37.47
CA GLU A 218 13.98 9.68 36.16
C GLU A 218 12.75 10.34 35.50
N ILE A 219 11.60 9.65 35.49
CA ILE A 219 10.36 10.17 34.94
C ILE A 219 9.90 11.41 35.69
N GLY A 220 10.01 11.40 37.03
CA GLY A 220 9.64 12.54 37.89
C GLY A 220 10.39 13.82 37.56
N THR A 221 11.59 13.74 36.99
CA THR A 221 12.34 14.94 36.56
C THR A 221 11.69 15.68 35.37
N PHE A 222 10.84 15.02 34.61
CA PHE A 222 10.16 15.58 33.43
C PHE A 222 8.70 15.94 33.69
N LEU A 223 8.14 15.56 34.86
CA LEU A 223 6.73 15.79 35.18
C LEU A 223 6.58 17.06 36.00
N PRO A 224 5.59 17.93 35.71
CA PRO A 224 5.26 19.06 36.55
C PRO A 224 4.60 18.60 37.85
N ASP A 225 4.69 19.43 38.91
CA ASP A 225 4.03 19.16 40.18
C ASP A 225 2.50 19.17 40.05
N GLY A 226 1.82 18.28 40.78
CA GLY A 226 0.37 18.25 40.89
C GLY A 226 -0.30 17.00 40.35
N LYS A 227 -1.65 17.03 40.24
CA LYS A 227 -2.41 15.93 39.68
C LYS A 227 -2.32 15.95 38.15
N LEU A 228 -1.75 14.90 37.58
CA LEU A 228 -1.53 14.77 36.13
C LEU A 228 -2.49 13.76 35.51
N ARG A 229 -2.79 13.97 34.23
CA ARG A 229 -3.37 12.95 33.38
C ARG A 229 -2.27 12.50 32.41
N ILE A 230 -1.91 11.22 32.48
CA ILE A 230 -0.84 10.64 31.67
C ILE A 230 -1.47 9.72 30.62
N LEU A 231 -1.05 9.87 29.37
CA LEU A 231 -1.36 8.95 28.27
C LEU A 231 -0.10 8.13 27.97
N ASP A 232 -0.15 6.85 28.27
CA ASP A 232 0.92 5.90 27.93
C ASP A 232 0.62 5.27 26.57
N VAL A 233 1.30 5.74 25.51
CA VAL A 233 1.14 5.25 24.15
C VAL A 233 2.14 4.13 23.88
N GLY A 234 1.62 2.93 23.57
CA GLY A 234 2.45 1.75 23.33
C GLY A 234 2.93 1.07 24.61
N CYS A 235 2.13 1.17 25.68
CA CYS A 235 2.43 0.70 27.03
C CYS A 235 2.92 -0.76 27.14
N GLY A 236 2.73 -1.60 26.10
CA GLY A 236 3.10 -3.02 26.13
C GLY A 236 2.47 -3.74 27.34
N ALA A 237 3.30 -4.15 28.30
CA ALA A 237 2.85 -4.77 29.55
C ALA A 237 2.36 -3.77 30.62
N GLY A 238 2.24 -2.48 30.28
CA GLY A 238 1.78 -1.44 31.20
C GLY A 238 2.80 -1.07 32.28
N PHE A 239 4.09 -1.31 32.06
CA PHE A 239 5.15 -1.07 33.06
C PHE A 239 5.12 0.35 33.62
N PHE A 240 5.13 1.36 32.74
CA PHE A 240 5.09 2.77 33.17
C PHE A 240 3.71 3.22 33.66
N SER A 241 2.65 2.52 33.32
CA SER A 241 1.30 2.80 33.83
C SER A 241 1.09 2.29 35.26
N ILE A 242 1.97 1.40 35.73
CA ILE A 242 1.91 0.78 37.08
C ILE A 242 2.82 1.52 38.07
N LEU A 243 3.95 2.10 37.56
CA LEU A 243 4.84 2.93 38.35
C LEU A 243 4.14 4.19 38.92
#